data_785cc0e624223636e8bc258c41971755
#
_entry.id   785cc0e624223636e8bc258c41971755
#
_cell.length_a   1.000
_cell.length_b   1.000
_cell.length_c   1.000
_cell.angle_alpha   90.00
_cell.angle_beta   90.00
_cell.angle_gamma   90.00
#
_symmetry.space_group_name_H-M   'P 1'
#
loop_
_entity.id
_entity.type
_entity.pdbx_description
1 polymer ?
#
loop_
_entity_poly.entity_id
_entity_poly.type
_entity_poly.pdbx_seq_one_letter_code
_entity_poly.pdbx_strand_id
1 'polypeptide(L)'
;RIREFADEDPIFELRIDGFAFDQTRYCNAVTHYPMQVASRNEVIRLTRLDGCIDDFYPVLKNQALLTPSEGQSQQIRIEAEDDSGNRSILEFRTIRQPAQRDFRAVCDSTALIVDNRRPFSHTAGEASVHIPAGVFYEPLFFSQSSRPAQFAAAPSVAVLSPLYSILDYDTPLHTAATVTIRAYVPQNLQPHTTLGFVRKGKVSYAGGKYKNGAVTLSTRTLGDFCVVADTVPPRIEPRFKAGEPIRTRSITFRLRDNFSGIGSYTATLDGEWILLERNPMQGTITHTFDDSRTPKGRSYTLQLTVTDNCGNKTVWKRTITR
;
A
#
# COMPACT_ATOMS: atom_id res chain seq x y z
N ARG A 1 24.75 -6.90 8.84
CA ARG A 1 24.77 -7.81 9.99
C ARG A 1 24.68 -7.02 11.27
N ILE A 2 23.80 -7.45 12.20
CA ILE A 2 23.68 -6.83 13.54
C ILE A 2 23.73 -7.96 14.56
N ARG A 3 24.50 -7.77 15.63
CA ARG A 3 24.65 -8.74 16.72
C ARG A 3 24.43 -8.04 18.07
N GLU A 4 23.85 -8.78 19.02
CA GLU A 4 23.74 -8.37 20.41
C GLU A 4 24.30 -9.44 21.32
N PHE A 5 25.08 -9.00 22.29
CA PHE A 5 25.71 -9.84 23.30
C PHE A 5 25.27 -9.39 24.70
N ALA A 6 25.02 -10.35 25.56
CA ALA A 6 24.78 -10.14 26.97
C ALA A 6 25.87 -10.87 27.79
N ASP A 7 26.72 -10.15 28.52
CA ASP A 7 27.90 -10.70 29.22
C ASP A 7 28.77 -11.57 28.30
N GLU A 8 29.12 -11.08 27.11
CA GLU A 8 29.87 -11.76 26.03
C GLU A 8 29.16 -12.95 25.38
N ASP A 9 27.99 -13.37 25.86
CA ASP A 9 27.21 -14.42 25.22
C ASP A 9 26.36 -13.83 24.06
N PRO A 10 26.48 -14.32 22.81
CA PRO A 10 25.65 -13.86 21.69
C PRO A 10 24.20 -14.31 21.91
N ILE A 11 23.28 -13.35 22.03
CA ILE A 11 21.84 -13.61 22.23
C ILE A 11 21.02 -13.32 21.00
N PHE A 12 21.54 -12.48 20.07
CA PHE A 12 20.86 -12.11 18.86
C PHE A 12 21.85 -11.91 17.71
N GLU A 13 21.47 -12.38 16.53
CA GLU A 13 22.10 -12.00 15.27
C GLU A 13 21.02 -11.83 14.20
N LEU A 14 20.98 -10.66 13.59
CA LEU A 14 20.27 -10.40 12.34
C LEU A 14 21.27 -10.42 11.18
N ARG A 15 21.02 -11.28 10.19
CA ARG A 15 21.81 -11.35 8.95
C ARG A 15 20.90 -11.60 7.77
N ILE A 16 20.90 -10.70 6.82
CA ILE A 16 20.13 -10.80 5.58
C ILE A 16 21.12 -10.75 4.43
N ASP A 17 21.58 -11.91 3.97
CA ASP A 17 22.49 -12.01 2.83
C ASP A 17 21.71 -11.98 1.49
N GLY A 18 20.42 -12.19 1.53
CA GLY A 18 19.48 -12.16 0.42
C GLY A 18 18.13 -12.73 0.81
N PHE A 19 17.11 -12.46 0.03
CA PHE A 19 15.76 -13.02 0.22
C PHE A 19 15.03 -13.13 -1.12
N ALA A 20 14.08 -14.06 -1.22
CA ALA A 20 13.22 -14.20 -2.37
C ALA A 20 12.17 -13.07 -2.43
N PHE A 21 11.61 -12.82 -3.60
CA PHE A 21 10.67 -11.72 -3.81
C PHE A 21 9.43 -11.79 -2.90
N ASP A 22 8.94 -12.98 -2.62
CA ASP A 22 7.82 -13.24 -1.70
C ASP A 22 8.17 -12.98 -0.22
N GLN A 23 9.46 -13.01 0.13
CA GLN A 23 9.97 -12.74 1.48
C GLN A 23 10.19 -11.24 1.75
N THR A 24 10.14 -10.37 0.72
CA THR A 24 10.41 -8.92 0.85
C THR A 24 9.64 -8.26 1.99
N ARG A 25 8.41 -8.71 2.28
CA ARG A 25 7.58 -8.11 3.32
C ARG A 25 8.03 -8.40 4.74
N TYR A 26 8.87 -9.41 4.97
CA TYR A 26 9.43 -9.67 6.28
C TYR A 26 10.38 -8.55 6.73
N CYS A 27 10.92 -7.74 5.82
CA CYS A 27 11.66 -6.53 6.16
C CYS A 27 10.84 -5.57 7.04
N ASN A 28 9.51 -5.54 6.91
CA ASN A 28 8.63 -4.75 7.77
C ASN A 28 8.58 -5.25 9.22
N ALA A 29 8.95 -6.50 9.48
CA ALA A 29 9.04 -7.06 10.83
C ALA A 29 10.43 -6.85 11.45
N VAL A 30 11.46 -6.74 10.62
CA VAL A 30 12.85 -6.46 11.04
C VAL A 30 13.01 -5.01 11.48
N THR A 31 12.35 -4.09 10.81
CA THR A 31 12.40 -2.66 11.12
C THR A 31 11.29 -2.25 12.09
N HIS A 32 11.49 -1.17 12.83
CA HIS A 32 10.40 -0.50 13.53
C HIS A 32 9.61 0.33 12.53
N TYR A 33 8.69 -0.33 11.84
CA TYR A 33 7.96 0.22 10.69
C TYR A 33 7.31 1.60 10.94
N PRO A 34 6.61 1.86 12.07
CA PRO A 34 6.04 3.18 12.35
C PRO A 34 7.09 4.30 12.37
N MET A 35 8.27 4.07 12.99
CA MET A 35 9.34 5.06 12.99
C MET A 35 9.91 5.29 11.59
N GLN A 36 10.10 4.25 10.82
CA GLN A 36 10.56 4.35 9.43
C GLN A 36 9.59 5.18 8.58
N VAL A 37 8.28 4.94 8.71
CA VAL A 37 7.25 5.70 7.98
C VAL A 37 7.18 7.16 8.40
N ALA A 38 7.39 7.44 9.70
CA ALA A 38 7.30 8.81 10.25
C ALA A 38 8.55 9.64 9.95
N SER A 39 9.75 9.09 10.17
CA SER A 39 11.04 9.83 10.13
C SER A 39 11.89 9.52 8.90
N ARG A 40 11.60 8.45 8.15
CA ARG A 40 12.43 7.87 7.08
C ARG A 40 13.78 7.31 7.59
N ASN A 41 13.98 7.24 8.89
CA ASN A 41 15.16 6.61 9.49
C ASN A 41 14.89 5.11 9.63
N GLU A 42 15.84 4.31 9.25
CA GLU A 42 15.78 2.89 9.46
C GLU A 42 16.15 2.59 10.93
N VAL A 43 15.21 2.00 11.65
CA VAL A 43 15.39 1.56 13.03
C VAL A 43 15.19 0.06 13.06
N ILE A 44 16.25 -0.67 13.33
CA ILE A 44 16.23 -2.14 13.38
C ILE A 44 15.79 -2.61 14.77
N ARG A 45 14.90 -3.59 14.80
CA ARG A 45 14.49 -4.27 16.02
C ARG A 45 15.57 -5.28 16.43
N LEU A 46 15.95 -5.28 17.70
CA LEU A 46 16.84 -6.30 18.28
C LEU A 46 16.05 -7.48 18.88
N THR A 47 14.85 -7.71 18.38
CA THR A 47 13.98 -8.84 18.74
C THR A 47 13.35 -9.38 17.48
N ARG A 48 13.02 -10.67 17.46
CA ARG A 48 12.25 -11.26 16.37
C ARG A 48 10.75 -11.17 16.69
N LEU A 49 9.96 -10.68 15.75
CA LEU A 49 8.49 -10.76 15.85
C LEU A 49 8.01 -12.15 15.45
N ASP A 50 6.95 -12.64 16.10
CA ASP A 50 6.38 -13.98 15.86
C ASP A 50 6.04 -14.27 14.39
N GLY A 51 5.58 -13.27 13.66
CA GLY A 51 5.24 -13.39 12.24
C GLY A 51 6.41 -13.25 11.29
N CYS A 52 7.67 -13.18 11.78
CA CYS A 52 8.87 -13.10 10.93
C CYS A 52 9.50 -14.50 10.74
N ILE A 53 10.14 -14.71 9.60
CA ILE A 53 10.85 -15.97 9.31
C ILE A 53 12.14 -16.10 10.14
N ASP A 54 12.52 -17.34 10.43
CA ASP A 54 13.71 -17.65 11.22
C ASP A 54 15.02 -17.42 10.44
N ASP A 55 15.01 -17.53 9.13
CA ASP A 55 16.19 -17.48 8.27
C ASP A 55 17.02 -16.19 8.42
N PHE A 56 16.39 -15.10 8.86
CA PHE A 56 17.08 -13.85 9.11
C PHE A 56 17.83 -13.80 10.45
N TYR A 57 17.62 -14.79 11.32
CA TYR A 57 18.09 -14.79 12.70
C TYR A 57 18.96 -16.02 13.02
N PRO A 58 20.23 -16.06 12.56
CA PRO A 58 21.15 -17.18 12.84
C PRO A 58 21.37 -17.43 14.34
N VAL A 59 21.25 -16.39 15.16
CA VAL A 59 21.28 -16.49 16.62
C VAL A 59 20.06 -15.78 17.21
N LEU A 60 19.28 -16.53 17.97
CA LEU A 60 18.11 -15.99 18.70
C LEU A 60 17.90 -16.79 19.99
N LYS A 61 18.50 -16.31 21.11
CA LYS A 61 18.31 -16.89 22.42
C LYS A 61 17.24 -16.13 23.19
N ASN A 62 16.25 -16.82 23.74
CA ASN A 62 15.17 -16.22 24.52
C ASN A 62 14.49 -15.02 23.81
N GLN A 63 14.29 -15.10 22.48
CA GLN A 63 13.77 -13.99 21.65
C GLN A 63 14.57 -12.67 21.79
N ALA A 64 15.84 -12.75 22.13
CA ALA A 64 16.70 -11.63 22.48
C ALA A 64 16.21 -10.79 23.68
N LEU A 65 15.39 -11.37 24.54
CA LEU A 65 14.91 -10.71 25.76
C LEU A 65 15.95 -10.83 26.87
N LEU A 66 16.37 -9.69 27.42
CA LEU A 66 17.22 -9.62 28.59
C LEU A 66 16.41 -9.99 29.85
N THR A 67 16.83 -11.02 30.57
CA THR A 67 16.14 -11.51 31.77
C THR A 67 17.06 -11.62 32.97
N PRO A 68 17.83 -10.56 33.33
CA PRO A 68 18.67 -10.60 34.53
C PRO A 68 17.80 -10.72 35.78
N SER A 69 18.36 -11.30 36.87
CA SER A 69 17.72 -11.29 38.17
C SER A 69 17.64 -9.86 38.74
N GLU A 70 16.72 -9.61 39.65
CA GLU A 70 16.57 -8.31 40.30
C GLU A 70 17.89 -7.89 41.02
N GLY A 71 18.31 -6.66 40.77
CA GLY A 71 19.60 -6.13 41.26
C GLY A 71 20.81 -6.61 40.46
N GLN A 72 20.68 -7.56 39.58
CA GLN A 72 21.79 -8.04 38.74
C GLN A 72 22.09 -7.02 37.63
N SER A 73 23.37 -6.74 37.47
CA SER A 73 23.91 -5.93 36.36
C SER A 73 24.31 -6.84 35.20
N GLN A 74 24.04 -6.42 33.97
CA GLN A 74 24.41 -7.13 32.76
C GLN A 74 25.08 -6.17 31.78
N GLN A 75 26.19 -6.58 31.18
CA GLN A 75 26.85 -5.81 30.12
C GLN A 75 26.24 -6.16 28.78
N ILE A 76 25.83 -5.15 28.03
CA ILE A 76 25.26 -5.31 26.68
C ILE A 76 26.24 -4.70 25.69
N ARG A 77 26.50 -5.47 24.62
CA ARG A 77 27.29 -5.02 23.47
C ARG A 77 26.48 -5.25 22.19
N ILE A 78 26.27 -4.20 21.43
CA ILE A 78 25.61 -4.23 20.13
C ILE A 78 26.66 -3.92 19.06
N GLU A 79 26.74 -4.77 18.05
CA GLU A 79 27.64 -4.60 16.91
C GLU A 79 26.84 -4.49 15.61
N ALA A 80 27.11 -3.46 14.82
CA ALA A 80 26.61 -3.31 13.46
C ALA A 80 27.78 -3.38 12.47
N GLU A 81 27.65 -4.23 11.43
CA GLU A 81 28.67 -4.45 10.42
C GLU A 81 28.05 -4.28 9.03
N ASP A 82 28.67 -3.45 8.18
CA ASP A 82 28.27 -3.27 6.78
C ASP A 82 28.89 -4.33 5.87
N ASP A 83 28.52 -4.31 4.57
CA ASP A 83 29.02 -5.25 3.56
C ASP A 83 30.52 -5.10 3.30
N SER A 84 31.13 -3.97 3.64
CA SER A 84 32.57 -3.70 3.50
C SER A 84 33.35 -4.11 4.75
N GLY A 85 32.69 -4.64 5.77
CA GLY A 85 33.31 -5.08 7.04
C GLY A 85 33.57 -3.94 8.02
N ASN A 86 33.07 -2.71 7.76
CA ASN A 86 33.16 -1.63 8.75
C ASN A 86 32.21 -1.94 9.91
N ARG A 87 32.70 -1.69 11.13
CA ARG A 87 31.97 -2.01 12.37
C ARG A 87 31.73 -0.78 13.21
N SER A 88 30.53 -0.70 13.77
CA SER A 88 30.17 0.19 14.86
C SER A 88 29.80 -0.64 16.09
N ILE A 89 30.29 -0.24 17.25
CA ILE A 89 30.06 -0.96 18.52
C ILE A 89 29.46 0.02 19.53
N LEU A 90 28.39 -0.43 20.18
CA LEU A 90 27.78 0.26 21.32
C LEU A 90 27.84 -0.65 22.54
N GLU A 91 28.42 -0.18 23.62
CA GLU A 91 28.48 -0.90 24.90
C GLU A 91 27.84 -0.10 26.00
N PHE A 92 27.05 -0.77 26.83
CA PHE A 92 26.42 -0.18 27.99
C PHE A 92 26.09 -1.26 29.02
N ARG A 93 25.76 -0.82 30.22
CA ARG A 93 25.39 -1.72 31.33
C ARG A 93 23.93 -1.48 31.71
N THR A 94 23.19 -2.55 31.89
CA THR A 94 21.83 -2.53 32.40
C THR A 94 21.78 -3.11 33.80
N ILE A 95 20.84 -2.64 34.61
CA ILE A 95 20.54 -3.20 35.94
C ILE A 95 19.04 -3.37 36.02
N ARG A 96 18.57 -4.59 36.33
CA ARG A 96 17.15 -4.82 36.56
C ARG A 96 16.76 -4.25 37.92
N GLN A 97 15.90 -3.26 37.91
CA GLN A 97 15.26 -2.74 39.12
C GLN A 97 13.94 -3.44 39.41
N PRO A 98 13.47 -3.47 40.67
CA PRO A 98 12.14 -3.93 41.04
C PRO A 98 11.07 -3.21 40.17
N ALA A 99 10.06 -3.92 39.74
CA ALA A 99 8.95 -3.30 39.03
C ALA A 99 8.21 -2.32 39.93
N GLN A 100 8.34 -1.03 39.63
CA GLN A 100 7.67 0.02 40.41
C GLN A 100 6.17 0.15 40.11
N ARG A 101 5.70 -0.47 39.03
CA ARG A 101 4.29 -0.47 38.63
C ARG A 101 3.93 -1.82 38.03
N ASP A 102 2.73 -2.30 38.35
CA ASP A 102 2.13 -3.43 37.63
C ASP A 102 1.60 -2.91 36.27
N PHE A 103 2.37 -3.13 35.21
CA PHE A 103 1.97 -2.76 33.86
C PHE A 103 0.69 -3.47 33.39
N ARG A 104 0.28 -4.57 34.04
CA ARG A 104 -1.00 -5.26 33.76
C ARG A 104 -2.20 -4.42 34.17
N ALA A 105 -2.05 -3.51 35.12
CA ALA A 105 -3.13 -2.63 35.58
C ALA A 105 -3.39 -1.44 34.63
N VAL A 106 -2.55 -1.21 33.63
CA VAL A 106 -2.68 -0.09 32.67
C VAL A 106 -3.43 -0.51 31.39
N CYS A 107 -3.59 -1.82 31.16
CA CYS A 107 -4.39 -2.28 30.04
C CYS A 107 -5.88 -2.10 30.38
N ASP A 108 -6.54 -1.19 29.65
CA ASP A 108 -8.01 -1.06 29.70
C ASP A 108 -8.60 -2.45 29.41
N SER A 109 -9.39 -2.98 30.35
CA SER A 109 -10.04 -4.28 30.22
C SER A 109 -11.02 -4.36 29.02
N THR A 110 -11.34 -3.23 28.43
CA THR A 110 -12.19 -3.10 27.23
C THR A 110 -11.41 -3.08 25.94
N ALA A 111 -10.06 -3.03 25.98
CA ALA A 111 -9.23 -3.01 24.79
C ALA A 111 -9.36 -4.32 24.00
N LEU A 112 -9.70 -4.21 22.72
CA LEU A 112 -9.71 -5.34 21.81
C LEU A 112 -8.28 -5.67 21.39
N ILE A 113 -7.82 -6.88 21.65
CA ILE A 113 -6.52 -7.38 21.22
C ILE A 113 -6.71 -8.32 20.04
N VAL A 114 -6.03 -8.05 18.95
CA VAL A 114 -5.94 -8.95 17.79
C VAL A 114 -4.73 -9.86 17.99
N ASP A 115 -4.99 -11.16 18.14
CA ASP A 115 -3.96 -12.20 18.09
C ASP A 115 -3.59 -12.43 16.62
N ASN A 116 -2.32 -12.20 16.27
CA ASN A 116 -1.80 -12.37 14.91
C ASN A 116 -1.93 -13.81 14.37
N ARG A 117 -2.12 -14.79 15.24
CA ARG A 117 -2.24 -16.23 14.90
C ARG A 117 -3.68 -16.66 14.58
N ARG A 118 -4.66 -15.78 14.79
CA ARG A 118 -6.09 -16.09 14.62
C ARG A 118 -6.76 -15.07 13.71
N PRO A 119 -7.77 -15.51 12.94
CA PRO A 119 -8.57 -14.54 12.19
C PRO A 119 -9.37 -13.67 13.15
N PHE A 120 -9.51 -12.39 12.77
CA PHE A 120 -10.26 -11.40 13.54
C PHE A 120 -11.25 -10.69 12.62
N SER A 121 -12.44 -10.41 13.12
CA SER A 121 -13.43 -9.60 12.42
C SER A 121 -14.08 -8.63 13.38
N HIS A 122 -14.24 -7.40 12.96
CA HIS A 122 -14.90 -6.37 13.76
C HIS A 122 -15.81 -5.51 12.89
N THR A 123 -16.92 -5.06 13.46
CA THR A 123 -17.87 -4.16 12.81
C THR A 123 -18.23 -3.05 13.79
N ALA A 124 -18.06 -1.80 13.36
CA ALA A 124 -18.52 -0.63 14.09
C ALA A 124 -19.23 0.32 13.12
N GLY A 125 -20.51 0.60 13.38
CA GLY A 125 -21.38 1.33 12.46
C GLY A 125 -21.46 0.63 11.10
N GLU A 126 -21.23 1.37 10.03
CA GLU A 126 -21.32 0.88 8.66
C GLU A 126 -20.01 0.27 8.13
N ALA A 127 -18.93 0.33 8.93
CA ALA A 127 -17.64 -0.21 8.52
C ALA A 127 -17.33 -1.54 9.23
N SER A 128 -16.86 -2.51 8.47
CA SER A 128 -16.37 -3.79 8.97
C SER A 128 -15.00 -4.10 8.40
N VAL A 129 -14.21 -4.82 9.19
CA VAL A 129 -12.90 -5.32 8.78
C VAL A 129 -12.81 -6.81 9.07
N HIS A 130 -12.22 -7.55 8.13
CA HIS A 130 -11.83 -8.94 8.31
C HIS A 130 -10.33 -9.07 8.11
N ILE A 131 -9.65 -9.60 9.11
CA ILE A 131 -8.20 -9.75 9.21
C ILE A 131 -7.92 -11.25 9.33
N PRO A 132 -7.43 -11.92 8.27
CA PRO A 132 -6.99 -13.30 8.33
C PRO A 132 -5.85 -13.51 9.34
N ALA A 133 -5.64 -14.75 9.79
CA ALA A 133 -4.46 -15.11 10.56
C ALA A 133 -3.19 -14.80 9.77
N GLY A 134 -2.12 -14.36 10.45
CA GLY A 134 -0.84 -14.03 9.82
C GLY A 134 -0.80 -12.70 9.07
N VAL A 135 -1.81 -11.85 9.21
CA VAL A 135 -1.77 -10.50 8.63
C VAL A 135 -0.80 -9.60 9.38
N PHE A 136 -0.75 -9.67 10.69
CA PHE A 136 0.19 -8.91 11.54
C PHE A 136 1.38 -9.77 11.95
N TYR A 137 2.48 -9.12 12.28
CA TYR A 137 3.71 -9.76 12.75
C TYR A 137 3.72 -10.02 14.25
N GLU A 138 2.85 -9.35 15.00
CA GLU A 138 2.70 -9.44 16.45
C GLU A 138 1.25 -9.16 16.87
N PRO A 139 0.81 -9.56 18.06
CA PRO A 139 -0.47 -9.14 18.61
C PRO A 139 -0.50 -7.62 18.79
N LEU A 140 -1.64 -7.00 18.54
CA LEU A 140 -1.80 -5.55 18.68
C LEU A 140 -3.15 -5.14 19.26
N PHE A 141 -3.22 -3.94 19.81
CA PHE A 141 -4.47 -3.32 20.22
C PHE A 141 -5.23 -2.83 18.97
N PHE A 142 -6.46 -3.30 18.84
CA PHE A 142 -7.32 -2.90 17.73
C PHE A 142 -8.09 -1.63 18.07
N SER A 143 -8.14 -0.71 17.14
CA SER A 143 -8.97 0.49 17.20
C SER A 143 -9.76 0.67 15.92
N GLN A 144 -11.02 1.07 16.07
CA GLN A 144 -11.87 1.49 14.97
C GLN A 144 -12.76 2.64 15.44
N SER A 145 -12.84 3.70 14.64
CA SER A 145 -13.67 4.87 14.92
C SER A 145 -14.27 5.44 13.65
N SER A 146 -15.27 6.32 13.82
CA SER A 146 -15.83 7.09 12.70
C SER A 146 -15.95 8.55 13.08
N ARG A 147 -15.79 9.43 12.09
CA ARG A 147 -15.94 10.88 12.24
C ARG A 147 -16.45 11.50 10.95
N PRO A 148 -17.05 12.71 10.99
CA PRO A 148 -17.42 13.43 9.78
C PRO A 148 -16.24 13.56 8.82
N ALA A 149 -16.50 13.42 7.53
CA ALA A 149 -15.48 13.59 6.50
C ALA A 149 -15.14 15.09 6.36
N GLN A 150 -14.02 15.50 6.94
CA GLN A 150 -13.49 16.87 6.89
C GLN A 150 -12.12 16.86 6.21
N PHE A 151 -12.11 16.79 4.89
CA PHE A 151 -10.90 16.85 4.09
C PHE A 151 -11.18 17.49 2.73
N ALA A 152 -10.15 18.01 2.09
CA ALA A 152 -10.27 18.55 0.74
C ALA A 152 -10.40 17.39 -0.25
N ALA A 153 -11.61 17.13 -0.74
CA ALA A 153 -11.82 16.32 -1.92
C ALA A 153 -11.55 17.17 -3.17
N ALA A 154 -11.01 16.56 -4.23
CA ALA A 154 -11.00 17.22 -5.52
C ALA A 154 -12.45 17.53 -5.93
N PRO A 155 -12.73 18.65 -6.62
CA PRO A 155 -14.10 19.03 -7.03
C PRO A 155 -14.83 17.93 -7.82
N SER A 156 -14.10 16.99 -8.38
CA SER A 156 -14.57 15.87 -9.18
C SER A 156 -14.92 14.62 -8.38
N VAL A 157 -14.69 14.62 -7.05
CA VAL A 157 -14.88 13.46 -6.18
C VAL A 157 -16.01 13.75 -5.19
N ALA A 158 -17.13 13.04 -5.32
CA ALA A 158 -18.21 13.10 -4.36
C ALA A 158 -17.91 12.22 -3.15
N VAL A 159 -18.01 12.76 -1.94
CA VAL A 159 -17.86 12.03 -0.67
C VAL A 159 -19.25 11.53 -0.24
N LEU A 160 -19.38 10.21 -0.02
CA LEU A 160 -20.66 9.54 0.18
C LEU A 160 -20.80 8.87 1.54
N SER A 161 -19.80 8.97 2.42
CA SER A 161 -19.85 8.43 3.77
C SER A 161 -19.03 9.28 4.75
N PRO A 162 -19.22 9.08 6.06
CA PRO A 162 -18.23 9.49 7.06
C PRO A 162 -16.85 8.86 6.78
N LEU A 163 -15.85 9.36 7.49
CA LEU A 163 -14.51 8.79 7.52
C LEU A 163 -14.46 7.71 8.60
N TYR A 164 -14.00 6.53 8.23
CA TYR A 164 -13.79 5.40 9.14
C TYR A 164 -12.29 5.15 9.28
N SER A 165 -11.81 5.23 10.52
CA SER A 165 -10.42 4.93 10.87
C SER A 165 -10.36 3.49 11.35
N ILE A 166 -9.53 2.66 10.73
CA ILE A 166 -9.31 1.25 11.08
C ILE A 166 -7.82 1.08 11.30
N LEU A 167 -7.38 1.03 12.56
CA LEU A 167 -5.97 1.10 12.93
C LEU A 167 -5.26 2.31 12.28
N ASP A 168 -3.96 2.34 12.32
CA ASP A 168 -3.15 3.39 11.71
C ASP A 168 -2.49 2.92 10.42
N TYR A 169 -2.23 3.87 9.51
CA TYR A 169 -1.62 3.59 8.21
C TYR A 169 -0.17 3.09 8.30
N ASP A 170 0.47 3.26 9.43
CA ASP A 170 1.82 2.78 9.75
C ASP A 170 1.83 1.42 10.46
N THR A 171 0.66 0.77 10.57
CA THR A 171 0.57 -0.62 11.00
C THR A 171 0.99 -1.54 9.84
N PRO A 172 2.09 -2.28 9.96
CA PRO A 172 2.58 -3.11 8.86
C PRO A 172 1.74 -4.37 8.69
N LEU A 173 1.30 -4.65 7.47
CA LEU A 173 0.57 -5.85 7.10
C LEU A 173 1.43 -6.76 6.23
N HIS A 174 1.57 -8.02 6.60
CA HIS A 174 2.23 -9.05 5.79
C HIS A 174 1.36 -9.45 4.59
N THR A 175 0.10 -9.76 4.84
CA THR A 175 -0.91 -10.09 3.82
C THR A 175 -2.05 -9.08 3.83
N ALA A 176 -3.06 -9.28 3.00
CA ALA A 176 -4.17 -8.34 2.90
C ALA A 176 -5.25 -8.60 3.95
N ALA A 177 -5.81 -7.53 4.50
CA ALA A 177 -7.08 -7.50 5.20
C ALA A 177 -8.20 -7.10 4.24
N THR A 178 -9.45 -7.38 4.60
CA THR A 178 -10.64 -6.95 3.86
C THR A 178 -11.39 -5.89 4.63
N VAL A 179 -11.56 -4.72 4.01
CA VAL A 179 -12.36 -3.61 4.54
C VAL A 179 -13.67 -3.54 3.74
N THR A 180 -14.80 -3.47 4.43
CA THR A 180 -16.12 -3.29 3.81
C THR A 180 -16.82 -2.12 4.47
N ILE A 181 -17.30 -1.17 3.67
CA ILE A 181 -18.05 0.00 4.14
C ILE A 181 -19.40 0.04 3.43
N ARG A 182 -20.48 0.02 4.21
CA ARG A 182 -21.84 0.22 3.70
C ARG A 182 -22.12 1.72 3.54
N ALA A 183 -22.81 2.06 2.48
CA ALA A 183 -23.26 3.41 2.24
C ALA A 183 -24.48 3.42 1.34
N TYR A 184 -25.39 4.37 1.58
CA TYR A 184 -26.41 4.67 0.58
C TYR A 184 -25.79 5.48 -0.55
N VAL A 185 -25.90 4.96 -1.77
CA VAL A 185 -25.33 5.58 -2.97
C VAL A 185 -26.43 5.76 -4.01
N PRO A 186 -26.69 6.97 -4.51
CA PRO A 186 -27.60 7.22 -5.61
C PRO A 186 -27.30 6.33 -6.83
N GLN A 187 -28.33 5.84 -7.49
CA GLN A 187 -28.20 4.83 -8.54
C GLN A 187 -27.22 5.23 -9.66
N ASN A 188 -27.22 6.51 -10.05
CA ASN A 188 -26.32 7.05 -11.07
C ASN A 188 -24.84 7.10 -10.64
N LEU A 189 -24.54 7.09 -9.35
CA LEU A 189 -23.18 7.10 -8.83
C LEU A 189 -22.63 5.70 -8.54
N GLN A 190 -23.48 4.69 -8.40
CA GLN A 190 -23.09 3.34 -8.02
C GLN A 190 -21.97 2.73 -8.90
N PRO A 191 -22.00 2.86 -10.25
CA PRO A 191 -20.94 2.33 -11.11
C PRO A 191 -19.56 3.00 -10.90
N HIS A 192 -19.57 4.23 -10.36
CA HIS A 192 -18.41 5.09 -10.18
C HIS A 192 -17.91 5.14 -8.73
N THR A 193 -18.53 4.32 -7.85
CA THR A 193 -18.28 4.34 -6.41
C THR A 193 -17.17 3.37 -6.01
N THR A 194 -16.28 3.85 -5.15
CA THR A 194 -15.10 3.16 -4.66
C THR A 194 -14.78 3.56 -3.22
N LEU A 195 -13.73 2.99 -2.61
CA LEU A 195 -13.16 3.56 -1.39
C LEU A 195 -12.08 4.58 -1.71
N GLY A 196 -12.13 5.69 -1.01
CA GLY A 196 -11.05 6.67 -0.89
C GLY A 196 -10.24 6.37 0.37
N PHE A 197 -8.91 6.50 0.28
CA PHE A 197 -7.99 6.49 1.39
C PHE A 197 -7.59 7.93 1.73
N VAL A 198 -7.73 8.32 2.98
CA VAL A 198 -7.45 9.69 3.42
C VAL A 198 -6.17 9.74 4.23
N ARG A 199 -5.21 10.54 3.79
CA ARG A 199 -3.95 10.76 4.49
C ARG A 199 -3.56 12.23 4.43
N LYS A 200 -3.20 12.81 5.57
CA LYS A 200 -2.80 14.23 5.68
C LYS A 200 -3.82 15.18 5.03
N GLY A 201 -5.11 14.92 5.25
CA GLY A 201 -6.19 15.76 4.73
C GLY A 201 -6.43 15.66 3.22
N LYS A 202 -5.86 14.68 2.55
CA LYS A 202 -6.07 14.43 1.12
C LYS A 202 -6.65 13.04 0.90
N VAL A 203 -7.68 12.94 0.04
CA VAL A 203 -8.24 11.68 -0.40
C VAL A 203 -7.53 11.20 -1.66
N SER A 204 -7.24 9.91 -1.71
CA SER A 204 -6.70 9.20 -2.87
C SER A 204 -7.53 7.95 -3.16
N TYR A 205 -7.47 7.45 -4.37
CA TYR A 205 -8.14 6.21 -4.75
C TYR A 205 -7.54 5.01 -4.00
N ALA A 206 -8.39 4.25 -3.31
CA ALA A 206 -7.99 3.04 -2.61
C ALA A 206 -8.38 1.77 -3.36
N GLY A 207 -9.48 1.81 -4.09
CA GLY A 207 -10.03 0.65 -4.81
C GLY A 207 -11.35 0.15 -4.22
N GLY A 208 -11.74 -1.04 -4.64
CA GLY A 208 -13.03 -1.63 -4.32
C GLY A 208 -14.13 -1.22 -5.29
N LYS A 209 -15.22 -1.99 -5.30
CA LYS A 209 -16.40 -1.72 -6.13
C LYS A 209 -17.66 -1.78 -5.29
N TYR A 210 -18.59 -0.88 -5.57
CA TYR A 210 -19.90 -0.86 -4.94
C TYR A 210 -20.75 -2.04 -5.44
N LYS A 211 -21.25 -2.82 -4.50
CA LYS A 211 -22.16 -3.94 -4.78
C LYS A 211 -23.03 -4.19 -3.54
N ASN A 212 -24.34 -4.35 -3.74
CA ASN A 212 -25.28 -4.71 -2.68
C ASN A 212 -25.23 -3.75 -1.46
N GLY A 213 -25.13 -2.45 -1.70
CA GLY A 213 -25.13 -1.45 -0.64
C GLY A 213 -23.81 -1.23 0.08
N ALA A 214 -22.71 -1.82 -0.39
CA ALA A 214 -21.39 -1.70 0.23
C ALA A 214 -20.25 -1.64 -0.78
N VAL A 215 -19.12 -1.09 -0.37
CA VAL A 215 -17.83 -1.19 -1.09
C VAL A 215 -16.91 -2.09 -0.29
N THR A 216 -16.35 -3.11 -0.95
CA THR A 216 -15.40 -4.06 -0.35
C THR A 216 -14.04 -3.93 -1.02
N LEU A 217 -12.98 -3.87 -0.21
CA LEU A 217 -11.60 -3.71 -0.63
C LEU A 217 -10.70 -4.72 0.10
N SER A 218 -9.89 -5.44 -0.65
CA SER A 218 -8.74 -6.18 -0.11
C SER A 218 -7.51 -5.26 -0.14
N THR A 219 -6.92 -5.00 1.01
CA THR A 219 -5.82 -4.02 1.14
C THR A 219 -4.74 -4.48 2.09
N ARG A 220 -3.51 -4.02 1.84
CA ARG A 220 -2.37 -4.19 2.75
C ARG A 220 -2.01 -2.89 3.47
N THR A 221 -2.90 -1.93 3.48
CA THR A 221 -2.77 -0.67 4.21
C THR A 221 -4.07 -0.41 4.92
N LEU A 222 -4.02 -0.21 6.23
CA LEU A 222 -5.15 0.25 7.06
C LEU A 222 -5.03 1.75 7.32
N GLY A 223 -5.99 2.32 8.00
CA GLY A 223 -6.06 3.76 8.28
C GLY A 223 -7.44 4.33 7.95
N ASP A 224 -7.47 5.51 7.37
CA ASP A 224 -8.69 6.29 7.16
C ASP A 224 -9.32 6.02 5.78
N PHE A 225 -10.56 5.51 5.78
CA PHE A 225 -11.31 5.22 4.56
C PHE A 225 -12.66 5.94 4.53
N CYS A 226 -13.13 6.29 3.35
CA CYS A 226 -14.50 6.74 3.11
C CYS A 226 -15.01 6.20 1.76
N VAL A 227 -16.33 6.16 1.60
CA VAL A 227 -16.95 5.87 0.31
C VAL A 227 -16.96 7.16 -0.51
N VAL A 228 -16.47 7.08 -1.74
CA VAL A 228 -16.39 8.19 -2.68
C VAL A 228 -16.87 7.76 -4.08
N ALA A 229 -17.28 8.72 -4.90
CA ALA A 229 -17.54 8.49 -6.31
C ALA A 229 -16.68 9.41 -7.17
N ASP A 230 -16.03 8.83 -8.18
CA ASP A 230 -15.31 9.53 -9.25
C ASP A 230 -16.18 9.52 -10.51
N THR A 231 -16.61 10.69 -10.96
CA THR A 231 -17.50 10.81 -12.11
C THR A 231 -16.84 11.51 -13.31
N VAL A 232 -15.54 11.80 -13.20
CA VAL A 232 -14.81 12.52 -14.25
C VAL A 232 -14.01 11.54 -15.10
N PRO A 233 -14.31 11.45 -16.42
CA PRO A 233 -13.61 10.53 -17.28
C PRO A 233 -12.16 10.95 -17.55
N PRO A 234 -11.28 9.99 -17.90
CA PRO A 234 -9.90 10.24 -18.21
C PRO A 234 -9.72 11.13 -19.44
N ARG A 235 -8.61 11.86 -19.52
CA ARG A 235 -8.25 12.71 -20.65
C ARG A 235 -7.27 12.01 -21.57
N ILE A 236 -7.50 12.16 -22.89
CA ILE A 236 -6.65 11.65 -23.97
C ILE A 236 -6.02 12.83 -24.68
N GLU A 237 -4.71 12.94 -24.64
CA GLU A 237 -3.93 14.02 -25.27
C GLU A 237 -3.01 13.43 -26.35
N PRO A 238 -3.32 13.61 -27.66
CA PRO A 238 -2.43 13.17 -28.73
C PRO A 238 -1.12 13.98 -28.69
N ARG A 239 0.02 13.32 -28.92
CA ARG A 239 1.35 13.93 -29.01
C ARG A 239 1.79 14.21 -30.43
N PHE A 240 0.83 14.23 -31.35
CA PHE A 240 1.00 14.59 -32.74
C PHE A 240 -0.07 15.63 -33.10
N LYS A 241 0.14 16.36 -34.18
CA LYS A 241 -0.80 17.39 -34.65
C LYS A 241 -1.95 16.73 -35.40
N ALA A 242 -3.17 16.90 -34.89
CA ALA A 242 -4.37 16.42 -35.57
C ALA A 242 -4.57 17.20 -36.89
N GLY A 243 -4.86 16.48 -37.98
CA GLY A 243 -5.07 17.07 -39.31
C GLY A 243 -3.79 17.20 -40.17
N GLU A 244 -2.60 16.98 -39.60
CA GLU A 244 -1.37 16.87 -40.38
C GLU A 244 -1.04 15.40 -40.71
N PRO A 245 -0.43 15.09 -41.85
CA PRO A 245 0.02 13.73 -42.20
C PRO A 245 1.08 13.25 -41.17
N ILE A 246 0.89 12.05 -40.67
CA ILE A 246 1.79 11.41 -39.72
C ILE A 246 3.00 10.87 -40.50
N ARG A 247 4.14 11.52 -40.36
CA ARG A 247 5.41 11.14 -41.01
C ARG A 247 6.26 10.22 -40.15
N THR A 248 5.95 10.13 -38.85
CA THR A 248 6.67 9.30 -37.89
C THR A 248 6.26 7.83 -38.00
N ARG A 249 7.15 6.94 -37.56
CA ARG A 249 6.87 5.49 -37.51
C ARG A 249 5.87 5.12 -36.41
N SER A 250 5.60 6.00 -35.47
CA SER A 250 4.70 5.75 -34.36
C SER A 250 3.86 6.97 -33.99
N ILE A 251 2.76 6.73 -33.32
CA ILE A 251 1.91 7.75 -32.69
C ILE A 251 1.85 7.51 -31.20
N THR A 252 1.84 8.59 -30.43
CA THR A 252 1.82 8.54 -28.98
C THR A 252 0.68 9.40 -28.44
N PHE A 253 -0.01 8.88 -27.42
CA PHE A 253 -0.99 9.62 -26.64
C PHE A 253 -0.52 9.69 -25.19
N ARG A 254 -0.77 10.81 -24.54
CA ARG A 254 -0.68 10.94 -23.09
C ARG A 254 -2.06 10.72 -22.49
N LEU A 255 -2.13 9.86 -21.49
CA LEU A 255 -3.34 9.60 -20.72
C LEU A 255 -3.21 10.23 -19.34
N ARG A 256 -4.26 10.92 -18.90
CA ARG A 256 -4.34 11.51 -17.57
C ARG A 256 -5.68 11.22 -16.96
N ASP A 257 -5.67 11.00 -15.67
CA ASP A 257 -6.85 10.91 -14.84
C ASP A 257 -6.68 11.76 -13.60
N ASN A 258 -7.78 12.20 -13.03
CA ASN A 258 -7.76 13.14 -11.90
C ASN A 258 -7.83 12.46 -10.54
N PHE A 259 -8.30 11.19 -10.47
CA PHE A 259 -8.49 10.51 -9.18
C PHE A 259 -8.21 9.01 -9.24
N SER A 260 -9.01 8.24 -9.99
CA SER A 260 -8.95 6.77 -9.92
C SER A 260 -7.86 6.15 -10.80
N GLY A 261 -7.26 6.93 -11.69
CA GLY A 261 -6.21 6.49 -12.59
C GLY A 261 -6.75 5.70 -13.80
N ILE A 262 -5.87 5.34 -14.72
CA ILE A 262 -6.23 4.63 -15.95
C ILE A 262 -6.40 3.13 -15.67
N GLY A 263 -7.60 2.62 -15.83
CA GLY A 263 -7.96 1.21 -15.65
C GLY A 263 -7.71 0.38 -16.91
N SER A 264 -8.19 0.84 -18.08
CA SER A 264 -8.01 0.13 -19.35
C SER A 264 -8.01 1.07 -20.54
N TYR A 265 -7.45 0.60 -21.65
CA TYR A 265 -7.48 1.29 -22.93
C TYR A 265 -7.51 0.28 -24.08
N THR A 266 -8.15 0.67 -25.18
CA THR A 266 -8.16 -0.10 -26.42
C THR A 266 -8.23 0.85 -27.63
N ALA A 267 -7.60 0.47 -28.73
CA ALA A 267 -7.67 1.24 -29.95
C ALA A 267 -7.97 0.37 -31.17
N THR A 268 -8.59 1.00 -32.16
CA THR A 268 -8.83 0.40 -33.48
C THR A 268 -8.42 1.37 -34.59
N LEU A 269 -7.95 0.81 -35.67
CA LEU A 269 -7.67 1.52 -36.94
C LEU A 269 -8.55 0.92 -38.03
N ASP A 270 -9.46 1.73 -38.62
CA ASP A 270 -10.53 1.30 -39.53
C ASP A 270 -11.38 0.12 -38.99
N GLY A 271 -11.55 0.07 -37.65
CA GLY A 271 -12.27 -0.99 -36.93
C GLY A 271 -11.40 -2.16 -36.45
N GLU A 272 -10.24 -2.35 -37.05
CA GLU A 272 -9.30 -3.41 -36.67
C GLU A 272 -8.49 -3.02 -35.42
N TRP A 273 -8.37 -3.95 -34.45
CA TRP A 273 -7.62 -3.72 -33.22
C TRP A 273 -6.13 -3.48 -33.49
N ILE A 274 -5.55 -2.53 -32.78
CA ILE A 274 -4.13 -2.22 -32.84
C ILE A 274 -3.48 -2.30 -31.45
N LEU A 275 -2.23 -2.77 -31.41
CA LEU A 275 -1.42 -2.80 -30.18
C LEU A 275 -1.02 -1.39 -29.75
N LEU A 276 -1.19 -1.11 -28.47
CA LEU A 276 -0.68 0.09 -27.78
C LEU A 276 0.25 -0.32 -26.64
N GLU A 277 1.50 0.10 -26.72
CA GLU A 277 2.49 -0.11 -25.67
C GLU A 277 2.41 1.00 -24.63
N ARG A 278 2.27 0.62 -23.34
CA ARG A 278 2.16 1.58 -22.25
C ARG A 278 3.52 1.86 -21.61
N ASN A 279 3.84 3.15 -21.43
CA ASN A 279 4.90 3.61 -20.56
C ASN A 279 4.28 4.26 -19.29
N PRO A 280 4.21 3.54 -18.16
CA PRO A 280 3.58 4.05 -16.94
C PRO A 280 4.28 5.27 -16.34
N MET A 281 5.62 5.35 -16.47
CA MET A 281 6.41 6.47 -15.92
C MET A 281 6.11 7.79 -16.60
N GLN A 282 5.86 7.76 -17.91
CA GLN A 282 5.52 8.94 -18.70
C GLN A 282 4.00 9.17 -18.82
N GLY A 283 3.19 8.20 -18.40
CA GLY A 283 1.74 8.23 -18.58
C GLY A 283 1.34 8.21 -20.05
N THR A 284 2.10 7.51 -20.91
CA THR A 284 1.88 7.48 -22.36
C THR A 284 1.56 6.07 -22.86
N ILE A 285 0.84 6.04 -23.99
CA ILE A 285 0.62 4.84 -24.80
C ILE A 285 1.09 5.13 -26.22
N THR A 286 1.71 4.16 -26.88
CA THR A 286 2.31 4.33 -28.22
C THR A 286 1.89 3.17 -29.13
N HIS A 287 1.49 3.50 -30.35
CA HIS A 287 1.32 2.54 -31.44
C HIS A 287 2.44 2.72 -32.44
N THR A 288 3.09 1.63 -32.82
CA THR A 288 4.07 1.59 -33.91
C THR A 288 3.43 1.00 -35.15
N PHE A 289 3.44 1.74 -36.23
CA PHE A 289 2.84 1.33 -37.49
C PHE A 289 3.66 0.23 -38.16
N ASP A 290 2.95 -0.71 -38.76
CA ASP A 290 3.49 -1.69 -39.69
C ASP A 290 3.14 -1.22 -41.12
N ASP A 291 4.17 -0.93 -41.93
CA ASP A 291 3.97 -0.41 -43.30
C ASP A 291 3.23 -1.40 -44.23
N SER A 292 3.29 -2.69 -43.93
CA SER A 292 2.55 -3.73 -44.67
C SER A 292 1.04 -3.66 -44.40
N ARG A 293 0.63 -3.34 -43.17
CA ARG A 293 -0.78 -3.24 -42.75
C ARG A 293 -1.33 -1.83 -42.87
N THR A 294 -0.47 -0.84 -42.70
CA THR A 294 -0.83 0.58 -42.71
C THR A 294 0.05 1.38 -43.67
N PRO A 295 -0.12 1.22 -45.01
CA PRO A 295 0.62 1.94 -46.02
C PRO A 295 0.55 3.46 -45.86
N LYS A 296 1.64 4.15 -46.23
CA LYS A 296 1.70 5.61 -46.27
C LYS A 296 0.84 6.18 -47.41
N GLY A 297 0.44 7.46 -47.27
CA GLY A 297 -0.39 8.15 -48.25
C GLY A 297 -1.89 7.81 -48.18
N ARG A 298 -2.31 7.08 -47.16
CA ARG A 298 -3.70 6.69 -46.95
C ARG A 298 -4.25 7.25 -45.64
N SER A 299 -5.54 7.53 -45.62
CA SER A 299 -6.28 7.96 -44.43
C SER A 299 -6.92 6.76 -43.71
N TYR A 300 -6.89 6.80 -42.40
CA TYR A 300 -7.39 5.77 -41.48
C TYR A 300 -8.27 6.40 -40.41
N THR A 301 -9.31 5.72 -39.99
CA THR A 301 -10.09 6.12 -38.81
C THR A 301 -9.51 5.49 -37.58
N LEU A 302 -8.82 6.30 -36.76
CA LEU A 302 -8.28 5.87 -35.47
C LEU A 302 -9.29 6.17 -34.36
N GLN A 303 -9.64 5.13 -33.58
CA GLN A 303 -10.47 5.26 -32.40
C GLN A 303 -9.72 4.73 -31.19
N LEU A 304 -9.61 5.54 -30.15
CA LEU A 304 -9.01 5.18 -28.85
C LEU A 304 -10.07 5.34 -27.78
N THR A 305 -10.33 4.27 -27.03
CA THR A 305 -11.21 4.25 -25.88
C THR A 305 -10.37 4.05 -24.63
N VAL A 306 -10.54 4.92 -23.63
CA VAL A 306 -9.84 4.86 -22.34
C VAL A 306 -10.87 4.86 -21.23
N THR A 307 -10.72 3.96 -20.26
CA THR A 307 -11.59 3.84 -19.09
C THR A 307 -10.75 3.93 -17.84
N ASP A 308 -11.20 4.69 -16.84
CA ASP A 308 -10.57 4.77 -15.53
C ASP A 308 -10.96 3.56 -14.63
N ASN A 309 -10.46 3.52 -13.39
CA ASN A 309 -10.76 2.43 -12.48
C ASN A 309 -12.18 2.53 -11.85
N CYS A 310 -12.85 3.67 -11.99
CA CYS A 310 -14.25 3.89 -11.59
C CYS A 310 -15.23 3.75 -12.77
N GLY A 311 -14.79 3.29 -13.94
CA GLY A 311 -15.63 2.99 -15.09
C GLY A 311 -16.03 4.19 -15.95
N ASN A 312 -15.50 5.39 -15.68
CA ASN A 312 -15.72 6.54 -16.57
C ASN A 312 -14.91 6.36 -17.84
N LYS A 313 -15.53 6.71 -19.00
CA LYS A 313 -15.00 6.40 -20.32
C LYS A 313 -14.84 7.65 -21.17
N THR A 314 -13.70 7.75 -21.84
CA THR A 314 -13.46 8.72 -22.91
C THR A 314 -13.18 7.99 -24.21
N VAL A 315 -13.84 8.43 -25.28
CA VAL A 315 -13.59 7.95 -26.64
C VAL A 315 -13.03 9.10 -27.48
N TRP A 316 -11.84 8.88 -28.01
CA TRP A 316 -11.20 9.77 -28.99
C TRP A 316 -11.23 9.10 -30.35
N LYS A 317 -11.88 9.75 -31.32
CA LYS A 317 -12.03 9.22 -32.69
C LYS A 317 -11.69 10.31 -33.69
N ARG A 318 -10.73 10.06 -34.59
CA ARG A 318 -10.31 10.99 -35.65
C ARG A 318 -9.81 10.23 -36.85
N THR A 319 -9.95 10.87 -38.01
CA THR A 319 -9.24 10.45 -39.22
C THR A 319 -7.81 10.95 -39.15
N ILE A 320 -6.87 10.06 -39.37
CA ILE A 320 -5.44 10.34 -39.48
C ILE A 320 -4.97 9.98 -40.88
N THR A 321 -4.03 10.76 -41.43
CA THR A 321 -3.38 10.45 -42.71
C THR A 321 -1.94 10.05 -42.40
N ARG A 322 -1.50 8.95 -42.97
CA ARG A 322 -0.17 8.42 -42.75
C ARG A 322 0.76 8.66 -43.94
#